data_51a5ed1d05a871a66e06dca8e57ae576
#
_entry.id   51a5ed1d05a871a66e06dca8e57ae576
#
_cell.length_a   1.000
_cell.length_b   1.000
_cell.length_c   1.000
_cell.angle_alpha   90.00
_cell.angle_beta   90.00
_cell.angle_gamma   90.00
#
_symmetry.space_group_name_H-M   'P 1'
#
loop_
_entity.id
_entity.type
_entity.pdbx_description
1 polymer ?
#
loop_
_entity_poly.entity_id
_entity_poly.type
_entity_poly.pdbx_seq_one_letter_code
_entity_poly.pdbx_strand_id
1 'polypeptide(L)'
;MTNELLFDFTVDKTAKTVFINREFAADLSLVWDAFTKQEILDQWWAPKPFLSKTKFMDFKVGGRRFYAMIGPEGQERWAIQKYTSISPKTNFKLTSNFADKDENPELPGSDWDLNFSEQDKLNGHPMTKVSITIINDSLARMEKMIEMGFKEGFTMTLNYLDNLLATLSQQR
;
A
#
# COMPACT_ATOMS: atom_id res chain seq x y z
N MET A 1 -15.93 -21.45 15.33
CA MET A 1 -16.03 -20.88 13.97
C MET A 1 -15.12 -19.67 13.86
N THR A 2 -14.16 -19.74 13.00
CA THR A 2 -13.24 -18.63 12.80
C THR A 2 -13.85 -17.63 11.83
N ASN A 3 -13.92 -16.34 12.23
CA ASN A 3 -14.35 -15.27 11.36
C ASN A 3 -13.11 -14.75 10.64
N GLU A 4 -12.94 -15.19 9.42
CA GLU A 4 -11.81 -14.73 8.61
C GLU A 4 -12.09 -13.33 8.07
N LEU A 5 -11.05 -12.49 8.11
CA LEU A 5 -11.12 -11.17 7.53
C LEU A 5 -11.12 -11.27 6.01
N LEU A 6 -11.87 -10.38 5.35
CA LEU A 6 -11.92 -10.35 3.89
C LEU A 6 -10.53 -10.06 3.32
N PHE A 7 -10.17 -10.82 2.30
CA PHE A 7 -9.03 -10.52 1.46
C PHE A 7 -9.28 -11.03 0.04
N ASP A 8 -9.37 -10.10 -0.90
CA ASP A 8 -9.51 -10.40 -2.33
C ASP A 8 -8.37 -9.74 -3.09
N PHE A 9 -7.82 -10.46 -4.05
CA PHE A 9 -6.83 -9.93 -4.98
C PHE A 9 -7.22 -10.43 -6.37
N THR A 10 -7.73 -9.54 -7.21
CA THR A 10 -8.19 -9.89 -8.56
C THR A 10 -7.49 -9.05 -9.62
N VAL A 11 -7.31 -9.63 -10.80
CA VAL A 11 -6.63 -8.99 -11.92
C VAL A 11 -7.56 -8.96 -13.12
N ASP A 12 -7.74 -7.77 -13.71
CA ASP A 12 -8.48 -7.57 -14.95
C ASP A 12 -7.50 -7.09 -16.02
N LYS A 13 -7.09 -8.02 -16.89
CA LYS A 13 -6.10 -7.72 -17.93
C LYS A 13 -6.61 -6.73 -18.97
N THR A 14 -7.89 -6.83 -19.32
CA THR A 14 -8.50 -5.93 -20.30
C THR A 14 -8.46 -4.48 -19.81
N ALA A 15 -8.74 -4.26 -18.52
CA ALA A 15 -8.71 -2.94 -17.92
C ALA A 15 -7.32 -2.55 -17.39
N LYS A 16 -6.32 -3.42 -17.49
CA LYS A 16 -4.97 -3.22 -16.97
C LYS A 16 -4.99 -2.91 -15.47
N THR A 17 -5.92 -3.51 -14.74
CA THR A 17 -6.25 -3.12 -13.38
C THR A 17 -6.13 -4.28 -12.41
N VAL A 18 -5.58 -3.97 -11.23
CA VAL A 18 -5.54 -4.88 -10.09
C VAL A 18 -6.47 -4.33 -9.02
N PHE A 19 -7.35 -5.20 -8.48
CA PHE A 19 -8.26 -4.83 -7.40
C PHE A 19 -7.89 -5.60 -6.15
N ILE A 20 -7.73 -4.89 -5.04
CA ILE A 20 -7.38 -5.49 -3.75
C ILE A 20 -8.38 -4.98 -2.71
N ASN A 21 -9.02 -5.91 -1.98
CA ASN A 21 -9.88 -5.58 -0.87
C ASN A 21 -9.37 -6.31 0.36
N ARG A 22 -9.15 -5.58 1.44
CA ARG A 22 -8.64 -6.17 2.68
C ARG A 22 -9.32 -5.53 3.89
N GLU A 23 -9.81 -6.38 4.80
CA GLU A 23 -10.29 -5.95 6.11
C GLU A 23 -9.19 -6.08 7.15
N PHE A 24 -9.17 -5.12 8.09
CA PHE A 24 -8.25 -5.11 9.22
C PHE A 24 -9.03 -4.94 10.50
N ALA A 25 -8.62 -5.65 11.55
CA ALA A 25 -9.21 -5.54 12.89
C ALA A 25 -8.59 -4.36 13.62
N ALA A 26 -8.88 -3.15 13.16
CA ALA A 26 -8.36 -1.90 13.73
C ALA A 26 -9.29 -0.75 13.36
N ASP A 27 -9.24 0.32 14.14
CA ASP A 27 -10.08 1.48 13.86
C ASP A 27 -9.61 2.23 12.61
N LEU A 28 -10.55 2.98 12.02
CA LEU A 28 -10.31 3.71 10.77
C LEU A 28 -9.15 4.70 10.88
N SER A 29 -9.04 5.41 11.99
CA SER A 29 -7.97 6.40 12.17
C SER A 29 -6.59 5.73 12.17
N LEU A 30 -6.46 4.59 12.82
CA LEU A 30 -5.20 3.86 12.89
C LEU A 30 -4.82 3.30 11.52
N VAL A 31 -5.79 2.71 10.81
CA VAL A 31 -5.54 2.17 9.47
C VAL A 31 -5.15 3.30 8.50
N TRP A 32 -5.85 4.43 8.58
CA TRP A 32 -5.50 5.60 7.77
C TRP A 32 -4.05 6.04 8.05
N ASP A 33 -3.69 6.15 9.34
CA ASP A 33 -2.33 6.53 9.74
C ASP A 33 -1.29 5.56 9.19
N ALA A 34 -1.60 4.27 9.17
CA ALA A 34 -0.68 3.24 8.69
C ALA A 34 -0.34 3.39 7.21
N PHE A 35 -1.23 4.00 6.43
CA PHE A 35 -1.02 4.24 5.00
C PHE A 35 -0.50 5.65 4.70
N THR A 36 -0.50 6.56 5.68
CA THR A 36 -0.22 7.97 5.42
C THR A 36 0.92 8.57 6.26
N LYS A 37 1.41 7.83 7.26
CA LYS A 37 2.52 8.29 8.10
C LYS A 37 3.77 7.48 7.80
N GLN A 38 4.87 8.21 7.54
CA GLN A 38 6.16 7.63 7.17
C GLN A 38 6.64 6.58 8.16
N GLU A 39 6.60 6.88 9.44
CA GLU A 39 7.13 6.01 10.49
C GLU A 39 6.37 4.68 10.60
N ILE A 40 5.10 4.66 10.19
CA ILE A 40 4.33 3.43 10.17
C ILE A 40 4.53 2.70 8.82
N LEU A 41 4.46 3.43 7.71
CA LEU A 41 4.65 2.86 6.37
C LEU A 41 5.96 2.08 6.25
N ASP A 42 7.05 2.62 6.79
CA ASP A 42 8.36 1.98 6.67
C ASP A 42 8.46 0.67 7.45
N GLN A 43 7.50 0.38 8.34
CA GLN A 43 7.49 -0.86 9.09
C GLN A 43 6.83 -2.02 8.36
N TRP A 44 6.05 -1.77 7.28
CA TRP A 44 5.31 -2.86 6.64
C TRP A 44 5.34 -2.82 5.10
N TRP A 45 5.77 -1.73 4.48
CA TRP A 45 5.61 -1.54 3.03
C TRP A 45 6.45 -2.46 2.15
N ALA A 46 7.59 -2.96 2.60
CA ALA A 46 8.46 -3.80 1.79
C ALA A 46 8.39 -5.27 2.19
N PRO A 47 8.32 -6.21 1.21
CA PRO A 47 8.34 -7.65 1.52
C PRO A 47 9.74 -8.08 1.94
N LYS A 48 9.85 -8.88 3.01
CA LYS A 48 11.15 -9.38 3.47
C LYS A 48 11.82 -10.21 2.37
N PRO A 49 13.13 -10.17 2.25
CA PRO A 49 14.10 -9.55 3.16
C PRO A 49 14.35 -8.05 2.93
N PHE A 50 13.55 -7.40 2.07
CA PHE A 50 13.68 -5.97 1.83
C PHE A 50 13.12 -5.16 2.99
N LEU A 51 13.69 -3.95 3.17
CA LEU A 51 13.21 -2.97 4.14
C LEU A 51 12.78 -1.71 3.39
N SER A 52 11.70 -1.08 3.85
CA SER A 52 11.26 0.20 3.30
C SER A 52 11.93 1.35 4.06
N LYS A 53 12.52 2.28 3.33
CA LYS A 53 13.12 3.47 3.92
C LYS A 53 12.68 4.70 3.13
N THR A 54 11.83 5.51 3.74
CA THR A 54 11.37 6.76 3.13
C THR A 54 12.43 7.84 3.31
N LYS A 55 12.86 8.42 2.19
CA LYS A 55 13.80 9.53 2.19
C LYS A 55 13.07 10.87 2.37
N PHE A 56 11.90 11.01 1.74
CA PHE A 56 11.09 12.21 1.83
C PHE A 56 9.61 11.84 1.72
N MET A 57 8.78 12.47 2.53
CA MET A 57 7.34 12.30 2.43
C MET A 57 6.62 13.58 2.83
N ASP A 58 5.75 14.04 1.95
CA ASP A 58 4.86 15.16 2.19
C ASP A 58 3.45 14.75 1.76
N PHE A 59 2.64 14.32 2.72
CA PHE A 59 1.30 13.80 2.44
C PHE A 59 0.31 14.95 2.29
N LYS A 60 0.26 15.49 1.08
CA LYS A 60 -0.70 16.52 0.67
C LYS A 60 -0.90 16.43 -0.83
N VAL A 61 -1.96 17.00 -1.35
CA VAL A 61 -2.18 17.08 -2.81
C VAL A 61 -1.02 17.87 -3.42
N GLY A 62 -0.38 17.28 -4.43
CA GLY A 62 0.83 17.83 -5.02
C GLY A 62 2.12 17.45 -4.32
N GLY A 63 2.03 16.82 -3.14
CA GLY A 63 3.19 16.29 -2.43
C GLY A 63 3.58 14.90 -2.94
N ARG A 64 4.63 14.33 -2.33
CA ARG A 64 5.15 13.04 -2.77
C ARG A 64 5.78 12.24 -1.63
N ARG A 65 5.88 10.95 -1.85
CA ARG A 65 6.70 10.05 -1.04
C ARG A 65 7.78 9.48 -1.93
N PHE A 66 9.04 9.69 -1.53
CA PHE A 66 10.19 9.13 -2.23
C PHE A 66 10.89 8.16 -1.28
N TYR A 67 10.99 6.89 -1.69
CA TYR A 67 11.48 5.85 -0.80
C TYR A 67 12.26 4.79 -1.55
N ALA A 68 13.03 4.01 -0.80
CA ALA A 68 13.76 2.87 -1.33
C ALA A 68 13.34 1.60 -0.61
N MET A 69 13.30 0.51 -1.35
CA MET A 69 13.28 -0.83 -0.78
C MET A 69 14.73 -1.31 -0.80
N ILE A 70 15.26 -1.61 0.38
CA ILE A 70 16.66 -1.96 0.57
C ILE A 70 16.80 -3.44 0.84
N GLY A 71 17.54 -4.14 -0.01
CA GLY A 71 17.78 -5.57 0.13
C GLY A 71 18.88 -5.90 1.11
N PRO A 72 19.04 -7.19 1.47
CA PRO A 72 20.01 -7.63 2.48
C PRO A 72 21.46 -7.38 2.10
N GLU A 73 21.75 -7.19 0.81
CA GLU A 73 23.11 -6.89 0.34
C GLU A 73 23.30 -5.40 0.08
N GLY A 74 22.36 -4.56 0.54
CA GLY A 74 22.44 -3.12 0.37
C GLY A 74 21.93 -2.61 -0.97
N GLN A 75 21.38 -3.51 -1.82
CA GLN A 75 20.80 -3.09 -3.08
C GLN A 75 19.56 -2.24 -2.83
N GLU A 76 19.42 -1.16 -3.61
CA GLU A 76 18.34 -0.20 -3.43
C GLU A 76 17.42 -0.18 -4.65
N ARG A 77 16.11 -0.26 -4.42
CA ARG A 77 15.11 -0.07 -5.45
C ARG A 77 14.27 1.13 -5.07
N TRP A 78 14.47 2.24 -5.78
CA TRP A 78 13.77 3.49 -5.51
C TRP A 78 12.40 3.52 -6.15
N ALA A 79 11.48 4.24 -5.52
CA ALA A 79 10.13 4.47 -6.05
C ALA A 79 9.64 5.83 -5.60
N ILE A 80 8.77 6.44 -6.41
CA ILE A 80 8.15 7.72 -6.10
C ILE A 80 6.63 7.62 -6.26
N GLN A 81 5.93 8.13 -5.26
CA GLN A 81 4.47 8.22 -5.27
C GLN A 81 4.09 9.69 -5.16
N LYS A 82 3.27 10.16 -6.09
CA LYS A 82 2.81 11.55 -6.08
C LYS A 82 1.33 11.58 -5.75
N TYR A 83 0.96 12.32 -4.71
CA TYR A 83 -0.41 12.40 -4.24
C TYR A 83 -1.23 13.35 -5.10
N THR A 84 -2.32 12.86 -5.68
CA THR A 84 -3.16 13.64 -6.60
C THR A 84 -4.49 14.04 -6.00
N SER A 85 -4.98 13.33 -4.98
CA SER A 85 -6.24 13.61 -4.33
C SER A 85 -6.21 13.05 -2.91
N ILE A 86 -6.76 13.79 -1.95
CA ILE A 86 -6.83 13.36 -0.55
C ILE A 86 -8.16 13.82 0.05
N SER A 87 -8.95 12.84 0.54
CA SER A 87 -10.13 13.09 1.35
C SER A 87 -9.89 12.38 2.69
N PRO A 88 -9.56 13.11 3.77
CA PRO A 88 -9.09 12.51 5.00
C PRO A 88 -9.95 11.35 5.50
N LYS A 89 -9.30 10.24 5.85
CA LYS A 89 -9.90 9.01 6.39
C LYS A 89 -10.90 8.34 5.45
N THR A 90 -10.99 8.77 4.21
CA THR A 90 -11.95 8.23 3.23
C THR A 90 -11.26 7.70 1.99
N ASN A 91 -10.41 8.53 1.38
CA ASN A 91 -9.79 8.19 0.10
C ASN A 91 -8.54 9.00 -0.14
N PHE A 92 -7.53 8.37 -0.77
CA PHE A 92 -6.50 9.15 -1.43
C PHE A 92 -6.06 8.45 -2.72
N LYS A 93 -5.55 9.25 -3.64
CA LYS A 93 -5.08 8.78 -4.94
C LYS A 93 -3.65 9.24 -5.15
N LEU A 94 -2.90 8.40 -5.85
CA LEU A 94 -1.52 8.71 -6.17
C LEU A 94 -1.13 8.09 -7.50
N THR A 95 -0.05 8.62 -8.09
CA THR A 95 0.65 7.95 -9.17
C THR A 95 1.90 7.29 -8.59
N SER A 96 2.20 6.09 -9.03
CA SER A 96 3.34 5.32 -8.51
C SER A 96 4.25 4.91 -9.65
N ASN A 97 5.53 5.18 -9.49
CA ASN A 97 6.57 4.82 -10.46
C ASN A 97 7.80 4.31 -9.71
N PHE A 98 8.49 3.35 -10.29
CA PHE A 98 9.86 3.14 -9.90
C PHE A 98 10.65 4.37 -10.33
N ALA A 99 11.78 4.64 -9.69
CA ALA A 99 12.56 5.84 -9.94
C ALA A 99 14.04 5.53 -9.77
N ASP A 100 14.88 6.48 -10.22
CA ASP A 100 16.28 6.44 -9.86
C ASP A 100 16.49 7.21 -8.53
N LYS A 101 17.71 7.21 -8.04
CA LYS A 101 18.04 7.85 -6.76
C LYS A 101 17.87 9.37 -6.77
N ASP A 102 17.75 9.96 -7.96
CA ASP A 102 17.60 11.41 -8.16
C ASP A 102 16.14 11.81 -8.41
N GLU A 103 15.20 10.90 -8.09
CA GLU A 103 13.75 11.10 -8.22
C GLU A 103 13.23 11.17 -9.66
N ASN A 104 13.98 10.66 -10.63
CA ASN A 104 13.49 10.59 -11.99
C ASN A 104 12.61 9.34 -12.15
N PRO A 105 11.30 9.50 -12.42
CA PRO A 105 10.40 8.35 -12.52
C PRO A 105 10.67 7.54 -13.78
N GLU A 106 10.59 6.23 -13.64
CA GLU A 106 10.65 5.29 -14.76
C GLU A 106 9.24 5.09 -15.31
N LEU A 107 9.08 5.17 -16.60
CA LEU A 107 7.80 4.91 -17.26
C LEU A 107 7.81 3.51 -17.89
N PRO A 108 6.67 2.84 -17.95
CA PRO A 108 5.35 3.24 -17.48
C PRO A 108 5.19 3.07 -15.98
N GLY A 109 4.21 3.77 -15.42
CA GLY A 109 3.85 3.69 -14.01
C GLY A 109 2.45 3.14 -13.79
N SER A 110 1.85 3.51 -12.65
CA SER A 110 0.48 3.12 -12.32
C SER A 110 -0.20 4.19 -11.50
N ASP A 111 -1.54 4.18 -11.54
CA ASP A 111 -2.38 5.04 -10.73
C ASP A 111 -3.05 4.20 -9.65
N TRP A 112 -2.99 4.68 -8.42
CA TRP A 112 -3.55 4.00 -7.26
C TRP A 112 -4.69 4.81 -6.67
N ASP A 113 -5.79 4.12 -6.37
CA ASP A 113 -6.95 4.69 -5.71
C ASP A 113 -7.19 3.83 -4.47
N LEU A 114 -7.04 4.46 -3.28
CA LEU A 114 -7.17 3.76 -2.00
C LEU A 114 -8.39 4.30 -1.26
N ASN A 115 -9.34 3.43 -0.99
CA ASN A 115 -10.57 3.77 -0.29
C ASN A 115 -10.61 3.09 1.07
N PHE A 116 -11.00 3.85 2.09
CA PHE A 116 -11.06 3.43 3.49
C PHE A 116 -12.49 3.52 3.97
N SER A 117 -13.02 2.47 4.56
CA SER A 117 -14.36 2.48 5.11
C SER A 117 -14.45 1.73 6.42
N GLU A 118 -15.12 2.34 7.37
CA GLU A 118 -15.41 1.71 8.64
C GLU A 118 -16.46 0.62 8.42
N GLN A 119 -16.24 -0.54 9.02
CA GLN A 119 -17.14 -1.69 8.91
C GLN A 119 -17.78 -1.96 10.26
N ASP A 120 -18.81 -2.80 10.26
CA ASP A 120 -19.43 -3.23 11.52
C ASP A 120 -18.41 -3.92 12.40
N LYS A 121 -18.49 -3.67 13.71
CA LYS A 121 -17.59 -4.30 14.68
C LYS A 121 -17.75 -5.82 14.63
N LEU A 122 -16.63 -6.52 14.73
CA LEU A 122 -16.58 -7.97 14.79
C LEU A 122 -16.13 -8.38 16.18
N ASN A 123 -16.99 -9.07 16.92
CA ASN A 123 -16.72 -9.48 18.30
C ASN A 123 -16.27 -8.29 19.19
N GLY A 124 -16.87 -7.12 18.98
CA GLY A 124 -16.54 -5.91 19.72
C GLY A 124 -15.29 -5.19 19.25
N HIS A 125 -14.59 -5.72 18.24
CA HIS A 125 -13.40 -5.09 17.69
C HIS A 125 -13.75 -4.17 16.51
N PRO A 126 -13.16 -2.97 16.44
CA PRO A 126 -13.36 -2.11 15.28
C PRO A 126 -12.79 -2.78 14.02
N MET A 127 -13.45 -2.56 12.91
CA MET A 127 -13.07 -3.14 11.63
C MET A 127 -12.99 -2.05 10.57
N THR A 128 -11.97 -2.10 9.73
CA THR A 128 -11.80 -1.17 8.61
C THR A 128 -11.50 -1.93 7.35
N LYS A 129 -12.15 -1.55 6.25
CA LYS A 129 -11.88 -2.12 4.93
C LYS A 129 -11.09 -1.14 4.10
N VAL A 130 -10.03 -1.62 3.48
CA VAL A 130 -9.24 -0.87 2.51
C VAL A 130 -9.45 -1.51 1.14
N SER A 131 -9.89 -0.70 0.18
CA SER A 131 -10.07 -1.12 -1.21
C SER A 131 -9.07 -0.37 -2.06
N ILE A 132 -8.21 -1.10 -2.76
CA ILE A 132 -7.15 -0.52 -3.58
C ILE A 132 -7.38 -0.90 -5.03
N THR A 133 -7.42 0.10 -5.89
CA THR A 133 -7.51 -0.10 -7.34
C THR A 133 -6.22 0.42 -7.95
N ILE A 134 -5.51 -0.44 -8.67
CA ILE A 134 -4.25 -0.08 -9.32
C ILE A 134 -4.43 -0.20 -10.82
N ILE A 135 -4.39 0.94 -11.52
CA ILE A 135 -4.51 0.98 -12.98
C ILE A 135 -3.12 1.17 -13.54
N ASN A 136 -2.64 0.18 -14.30
CA ASN A 136 -1.32 0.24 -14.91
C ASN A 136 -1.37 1.01 -16.22
N ASP A 137 -0.31 1.75 -16.52
CA ASP A 137 -0.24 2.52 -17.76
C ASP A 137 -0.20 1.62 -19.00
N SER A 138 0.30 0.39 -18.84
CA SER A 138 0.34 -0.58 -19.92
C SER A 138 0.07 -1.99 -19.40
N LEU A 139 -0.47 -2.84 -20.28
CA LEU A 139 -0.68 -4.27 -19.95
C LEU A 139 0.66 -4.96 -19.71
N ALA A 140 1.67 -4.63 -20.49
CA ALA A 140 3.01 -5.20 -20.33
C ALA A 140 3.59 -4.93 -18.95
N ARG A 141 3.40 -3.71 -18.43
CA ARG A 141 3.86 -3.38 -17.07
C ARG A 141 3.13 -4.20 -16.03
N MET A 142 1.80 -4.31 -16.15
CA MET A 142 1.01 -5.08 -15.21
C MET A 142 1.45 -6.55 -15.19
N GLU A 143 1.61 -7.15 -16.35
CA GLU A 143 2.03 -8.54 -16.46
C GLU A 143 3.44 -8.75 -15.90
N LYS A 144 4.34 -7.81 -16.15
CA LYS A 144 5.69 -7.85 -15.60
C LYS A 144 5.69 -7.80 -14.08
N MET A 145 4.88 -6.91 -13.50
CA MET A 145 4.79 -6.78 -12.04
C MET A 145 4.26 -8.06 -11.40
N ILE A 146 3.23 -8.67 -12.01
CA ILE A 146 2.67 -9.92 -11.52
C ILE A 146 3.71 -11.05 -11.64
N GLU A 147 4.40 -11.13 -12.77
CA GLU A 147 5.45 -12.12 -13.00
C GLU A 147 6.60 -11.98 -11.99
N MET A 148 6.93 -10.76 -11.60
CA MET A 148 7.96 -10.47 -10.59
C MET A 148 7.52 -10.76 -9.16
N GLY A 149 6.27 -11.21 -8.95
CA GLY A 149 5.77 -11.59 -7.63
C GLY A 149 5.04 -10.49 -6.88
N PHE A 150 4.45 -9.53 -7.57
CA PHE A 150 3.73 -8.44 -6.92
C PHE A 150 2.61 -8.94 -6.01
N LYS A 151 1.81 -9.91 -6.47
CA LYS A 151 0.72 -10.44 -5.66
C LYS A 151 1.23 -11.04 -4.35
N GLU A 152 2.24 -11.89 -4.44
CA GLU A 152 2.82 -12.57 -3.28
C GLU A 152 3.49 -11.58 -2.33
N GLY A 153 4.27 -10.64 -2.89
CA GLY A 153 4.98 -9.63 -2.11
C GLY A 153 4.03 -8.67 -1.41
N PHE A 154 3.03 -8.15 -2.13
CA PHE A 154 2.09 -7.22 -1.53
C PHE A 154 1.17 -7.90 -0.51
N THR A 155 0.77 -9.14 -0.76
CA THR A 155 0.04 -9.95 0.23
C THR A 155 0.86 -10.08 1.51
N MET A 156 2.14 -10.34 1.39
CA MET A 156 3.06 -10.44 2.53
C MET A 156 3.10 -9.13 3.33
N THR A 157 3.20 -7.99 2.64
CA THR A 157 3.24 -6.68 3.33
C THR A 157 1.92 -6.39 4.05
N LEU A 158 0.77 -6.76 3.46
CA LEU A 158 -0.52 -6.58 4.11
C LEU A 158 -0.64 -7.45 5.37
N ASN A 159 -0.05 -8.65 5.35
CA ASN A 159 -0.01 -9.50 6.54
C ASN A 159 0.87 -8.89 7.63
N TYR A 160 1.99 -8.26 7.27
CA TYR A 160 2.80 -7.51 8.24
C TYR A 160 1.99 -6.38 8.86
N LEU A 161 1.24 -5.66 8.03
CA LEU A 161 0.39 -4.56 8.49
C LEU A 161 -0.65 -5.08 9.48
N ASP A 162 -1.28 -6.20 9.18
CA ASP A 162 -2.27 -6.79 10.08
C ASP A 162 -1.68 -7.04 11.47
N ASN A 163 -0.50 -7.65 11.53
CA ASN A 163 0.20 -7.89 12.80
C ASN A 163 0.63 -6.59 13.49
N LEU A 164 1.12 -5.62 12.71
CA LEU A 164 1.53 -4.33 13.24
C LEU A 164 0.36 -3.57 13.84
N LEU A 165 -0.80 -3.60 13.17
CA LEU A 165 -2.01 -2.93 13.67
C LEU A 165 -2.45 -3.51 15.01
N ALA A 166 -2.35 -4.81 15.21
CA ALA A 166 -2.66 -5.44 16.49
C ALA A 166 -1.75 -4.88 17.61
N THR A 167 -0.46 -4.72 17.32
CA THR A 167 0.49 -4.15 18.28
C THR A 167 0.19 -2.68 18.55
N LEU A 168 -0.03 -1.88 17.51
CA LEU A 168 -0.31 -0.45 17.63
C LEU A 168 -1.63 -0.18 18.34
N SER A 169 -2.63 -1.03 18.14
CA SER A 169 -3.92 -0.91 18.83
C SER A 169 -3.78 -1.06 20.34
N GLN A 170 -2.85 -1.89 20.80
CA GLN A 170 -2.59 -2.10 22.22
C GLN A 170 -1.88 -0.90 22.87
N GLN A 171 -1.25 -0.05 22.07
CA GLN A 171 -0.51 1.12 22.53
C GLN A 171 -1.38 2.38 22.63
N ARG A 172 -2.62 2.29 22.19
CA ARG A 172 -3.55 3.44 22.20
C ARG A 172 -4.44 3.49 23.41
#